data_742672146b9ac38814c019da8e9eee84
#
_entry.id   742672146b9ac38814c019da8e9eee84
#
_cell.length_a   1.000
_cell.length_b   1.000
_cell.length_c   1.000
_cell.angle_alpha   90.00
_cell.angle_beta   90.00
_cell.angle_gamma   90.00
#
_symmetry.space_group_name_H-M   'P 1'
#
loop_
_entity.id
_entity.type
_entity.pdbx_description
1 polymer ?
#
loop_
_entity_poly.entity_id
_entity_poly.type
_entity_poly.pdbx_seq_one_letter_code
_entity_poly.pdbx_strand_id
1 'polypeptide(L)'
;MRRHLISLGRTSFTLAMLLMAGSMQAQDRLYADEFPLGDVTLLDGPLKKARDLNIQVLLKYDNDRLLAPFLKEAGLTPKGELYPNWAGLDGHVGGHYLTALAMNAATGSEACRERMEYWISELQRCADANAKNHPEWGKGYVGGVPGSDRIWSAYKKGNFGPYSGAWVPFYNLHKMYAGLRDCWVYCGNEQAKKLFLDFCDWAIDLTSGLTDEQVERTLHTEHGGMNEVLADAYAITGDKKYLDVAKRFSHKRLLLPLEQRQDCLDNMHANTQVPKVVGFERISELSGDEA
;
A
#
# COMPACT_ATOMS: atom_id res chain seq x y z
N MET A 1 41.58 -56.38 32.25
CA MET A 1 41.09 -55.99 30.93
C MET A 1 39.59 -55.64 31.01
N ARG A 2 39.24 -54.38 31.08
CA ARG A 2 37.84 -53.92 31.06
C ARG A 2 37.73 -52.82 29.99
N ARG A 3 36.81 -53.02 29.07
CA ARG A 3 36.44 -52.11 27.97
C ARG A 3 35.75 -50.89 28.52
N HIS A 4 36.19 -49.69 28.13
CA HIS A 4 35.39 -48.47 28.18
C HIS A 4 34.88 -48.16 26.78
N LEU A 5 33.58 -48.32 26.57
CA LEU A 5 32.86 -47.78 25.45
C LEU A 5 32.34 -46.41 25.89
N ILE A 6 32.85 -45.38 25.27
CA ILE A 6 32.42 -43.99 25.47
C ILE A 6 31.22 -43.73 24.56
N SER A 7 30.10 -43.34 25.18
CA SER A 7 28.89 -42.89 24.56
C SER A 7 29.13 -41.51 23.93
N LEU A 8 29.29 -41.45 22.62
CA LEU A 8 29.22 -40.24 21.80
C LEU A 8 27.97 -40.38 20.95
N GLY A 9 26.88 -39.70 21.32
CA GLY A 9 25.71 -39.81 20.47
C GLY A 9 24.41 -39.17 21.01
N ARG A 10 24.47 -38.06 21.74
CA ARG A 10 23.20 -37.37 22.14
C ARG A 10 23.24 -35.85 22.12
N THR A 11 24.32 -35.19 21.76
CA THR A 11 24.46 -33.73 21.77
C THR A 11 24.37 -33.05 20.38
N SER A 12 24.36 -33.83 19.31
CA SER A 12 24.35 -33.23 17.94
C SER A 12 22.94 -33.01 17.35
N PHE A 13 21.89 -33.60 17.93
CA PHE A 13 20.53 -33.47 17.39
C PHE A 13 19.77 -32.26 17.94
N THR A 14 20.17 -31.75 19.10
CA THR A 14 19.46 -30.57 19.73
C THR A 14 19.95 -29.24 19.17
N LEU A 15 21.17 -29.20 18.59
CA LEU A 15 21.71 -27.96 18.00
C LEU A 15 21.21 -27.69 16.57
N ALA A 16 20.81 -28.76 15.85
CA ALA A 16 20.25 -28.62 14.49
C ALA A 16 18.78 -28.17 14.47
N MET A 17 18.02 -28.39 15.54
CA MET A 17 16.62 -27.89 15.64
C MET A 17 16.51 -26.45 16.15
N LEU A 18 17.55 -25.89 16.74
CA LEU A 18 17.58 -24.47 17.16
C LEU A 18 17.99 -23.51 16.04
N LEU A 19 18.47 -24.01 14.90
CA LEU A 19 18.85 -23.21 13.74
C LEU A 19 17.74 -23.09 12.69
N MET A 20 16.58 -23.73 12.88
CA MET A 20 15.43 -23.64 11.97
C MET A 20 14.25 -22.81 12.54
N ALA A 21 14.37 -22.31 13.75
CA ALA A 21 13.52 -21.24 14.22
C ALA A 21 14.18 -19.89 13.86
N GLY A 22 14.45 -19.67 12.58
CA GLY A 22 14.65 -18.34 12.05
C GLY A 22 13.34 -17.60 12.30
N SER A 23 13.30 -16.81 13.38
CA SER A 23 12.29 -15.79 13.56
C SER A 23 12.26 -15.01 12.24
N MET A 24 11.15 -15.07 11.52
CA MET A 24 10.86 -14.07 10.49
C MET A 24 10.80 -12.73 11.22
N GLN A 25 11.94 -12.09 11.37
CA GLN A 25 11.99 -10.70 11.82
C GLN A 25 11.33 -9.90 10.73
N ALA A 26 10.37 -9.09 11.14
CA ALA A 26 9.83 -8.07 10.27
C ALA A 26 11.00 -7.31 9.62
N GLN A 27 10.98 -7.18 8.30
CA GLN A 27 12.03 -6.43 7.61
C GLN A 27 11.91 -4.97 8.01
N ASP A 28 12.96 -4.42 8.59
CA ASP A 28 13.06 -2.98 8.85
C ASP A 28 13.17 -2.18 7.53
N ARG A 29 13.42 -2.87 6.40
CA ARG A 29 13.49 -2.33 5.04
C ARG A 29 12.66 -3.20 4.11
N LEU A 30 11.88 -2.56 3.23
CA LEU A 30 11.12 -3.26 2.19
C LEU A 30 12.03 -3.83 1.10
N TYR A 31 13.13 -3.13 0.78
CA TYR A 31 14.07 -3.47 -0.27
C TYR A 31 15.47 -3.54 0.34
N ALA A 32 16.08 -4.73 0.32
CA ALA A 32 17.36 -4.99 1.00
C ALA A 32 18.55 -4.27 0.36
N ASP A 33 18.48 -4.00 -0.95
CA ASP A 33 19.60 -3.51 -1.76
C ASP A 33 19.57 -2.02 -2.05
N GLU A 34 18.57 -1.29 -1.52
CA GLU A 34 18.49 0.16 -1.71
C GLU A 34 19.30 0.94 -0.68
N PHE A 35 20.06 1.92 -1.16
CA PHE A 35 20.62 2.94 -0.27
C PHE A 35 19.50 3.80 0.30
N PRO A 36 19.51 4.10 1.62
CA PRO A 36 18.60 5.09 2.17
C PRO A 36 18.72 6.41 1.40
N LEU A 37 17.58 7.03 1.05
CA LEU A 37 17.59 8.30 0.31
C LEU A 37 18.41 9.39 1.01
N GLY A 38 18.46 9.39 2.34
CA GLY A 38 19.25 10.32 3.14
C GLY A 38 20.76 10.13 3.00
N ASP A 39 21.23 8.97 2.56
CA ASP A 39 22.65 8.68 2.35
C ASP A 39 23.16 9.17 0.99
N VAL A 40 22.26 9.61 0.12
CA VAL A 40 22.59 10.07 -1.23
C VAL A 40 22.52 11.59 -1.30
N THR A 41 23.65 12.25 -1.53
CA THR A 41 23.74 13.70 -1.66
C THR A 41 23.87 14.09 -3.14
N LEU A 42 22.93 14.90 -3.64
CA LEU A 42 23.03 15.49 -4.97
C LEU A 42 24.01 16.67 -4.96
N LEU A 43 25.08 16.55 -5.73
CA LEU A 43 26.03 17.65 -5.98
C LEU A 43 25.42 18.69 -6.89
N ASP A 44 26.04 19.88 -6.95
CA ASP A 44 25.60 20.96 -7.86
C ASP A 44 25.56 20.49 -9.32
N GLY A 45 24.42 20.74 -9.95
CA GLY A 45 24.21 20.30 -11.31
C GLY A 45 22.73 20.21 -11.68
N PRO A 46 22.42 19.65 -12.86
CA PRO A 46 21.05 19.60 -13.37
C PRO A 46 20.10 18.78 -12.50
N LEU A 47 20.55 17.67 -11.90
CA LEU A 47 19.71 16.82 -11.04
C LEU A 47 19.32 17.54 -9.76
N LYS A 48 20.28 18.21 -9.11
CA LYS A 48 19.98 19.01 -7.91
C LYS A 48 19.01 20.16 -8.21
N LYS A 49 19.24 20.86 -9.34
CA LYS A 49 18.32 21.92 -9.78
C LYS A 49 16.91 21.40 -10.04
N ALA A 50 16.79 20.23 -10.67
CA ALA A 50 15.49 19.60 -10.92
C ALA A 50 14.78 19.23 -9.62
N ARG A 51 15.49 18.62 -8.65
CA ARG A 51 14.97 18.31 -7.33
C ARG A 51 14.50 19.57 -6.58
N ASP A 52 15.34 20.61 -6.55
CA ASP A 52 15.02 21.86 -5.85
C ASP A 52 13.82 22.57 -6.48
N LEU A 53 13.69 22.54 -7.81
CA LEU A 53 12.51 23.04 -8.52
C LEU A 53 11.26 22.20 -8.18
N ASN A 54 11.40 20.88 -8.15
CA ASN A 54 10.30 19.99 -7.78
C ASN A 54 9.78 20.31 -6.36
N ILE A 55 10.67 20.50 -5.37
CA ILE A 55 10.27 20.91 -4.01
C ILE A 55 9.48 22.23 -4.07
N GLN A 56 9.97 23.24 -4.80
CA GLN A 56 9.27 24.50 -4.95
C GLN A 56 7.86 24.34 -5.55
N VAL A 57 7.71 23.44 -6.53
CA VAL A 57 6.40 23.14 -7.14
C VAL A 57 5.49 22.44 -6.14
N LEU A 58 5.97 21.39 -5.44
CA LEU A 58 5.20 20.68 -4.43
C LEU A 58 4.70 21.60 -3.31
N LEU A 59 5.53 22.55 -2.88
CA LEU A 59 5.16 23.51 -1.85
C LEU A 59 4.18 24.60 -2.31
N LYS A 60 3.91 24.74 -3.60
CA LYS A 60 2.86 25.63 -4.13
C LYS A 60 1.45 25.03 -4.09
N TYR A 61 1.34 23.69 -4.01
CA TYR A 61 0.03 23.08 -3.88
C TYR A 61 -0.60 23.43 -2.53
N ASP A 62 -1.90 23.70 -2.59
CA ASP A 62 -2.71 23.96 -1.40
C ASP A 62 -3.04 22.63 -0.72
N ASN A 63 -2.49 22.41 0.49
CA ASN A 63 -2.68 21.20 1.27
C ASN A 63 -4.15 20.94 1.59
N ASP A 64 -4.86 21.98 2.00
CA ASP A 64 -6.22 21.84 2.48
C ASP A 64 -7.18 21.51 1.34
N ARG A 65 -6.88 22.01 0.14
CA ARG A 65 -7.63 21.62 -1.06
C ARG A 65 -7.36 20.18 -1.48
N LEU A 66 -6.10 19.71 -1.38
CA LEU A 66 -5.76 18.32 -1.69
C LEU A 66 -6.32 17.35 -0.63
N LEU A 67 -6.40 17.76 0.65
CA LEU A 67 -7.01 17.00 1.74
C LEU A 67 -8.54 17.02 1.74
N ALA A 68 -9.15 17.98 1.05
CA ALA A 68 -10.60 18.19 1.08
C ALA A 68 -11.44 16.94 0.74
N PRO A 69 -11.08 16.10 -0.27
CA PRO A 69 -11.81 14.86 -0.54
C PRO A 69 -11.82 13.89 0.64
N PHE A 70 -10.69 13.73 1.34
CA PHE A 70 -10.56 12.82 2.49
C PHE A 70 -11.43 13.27 3.67
N LEU A 71 -11.39 14.55 4.00
CA LEU A 71 -12.21 15.14 5.04
C LEU A 71 -13.69 15.01 4.71
N LYS A 72 -14.08 15.33 3.47
CA LYS A 72 -15.46 15.23 2.99
C LYS A 72 -16.01 13.81 3.12
N GLU A 73 -15.29 12.81 2.60
CA GLU A 73 -15.74 11.43 2.62
C GLU A 73 -15.75 10.83 4.04
N ALA A 74 -14.95 11.36 4.96
CA ALA A 74 -15.01 11.04 6.38
C ALA A 74 -16.14 11.74 7.15
N GLY A 75 -16.93 12.58 6.49
CA GLY A 75 -17.99 13.39 7.13
C GLY A 75 -17.46 14.56 7.96
N LEU A 76 -16.21 14.97 7.73
CA LEU A 76 -15.59 16.14 8.34
C LEU A 76 -15.72 17.37 7.42
N THR A 77 -15.69 18.56 8.01
CA THR A 77 -15.69 19.80 7.22
C THR A 77 -14.35 20.00 6.54
N PRO A 78 -14.28 20.05 5.20
CA PRO A 78 -13.05 20.40 4.48
C PRO A 78 -12.53 21.78 4.91
N LYS A 79 -11.22 21.93 4.99
CA LYS A 79 -10.57 23.20 5.32
C LYS A 79 -10.32 24.08 4.09
N GLY A 80 -10.32 23.46 2.90
CA GLY A 80 -10.16 24.10 1.61
C GLY A 80 -11.25 23.67 0.63
N GLU A 81 -11.44 24.45 -0.45
CA GLU A 81 -12.35 24.12 -1.54
C GLU A 81 -11.80 22.94 -2.35
N LEU A 82 -12.65 21.94 -2.66
CA LEU A 82 -12.26 20.81 -3.51
C LEU A 82 -11.80 21.30 -4.89
N TYR A 83 -10.82 20.61 -5.46
CA TYR A 83 -10.55 20.73 -6.88
C TYR A 83 -11.73 20.15 -7.69
N PRO A 84 -11.94 20.58 -8.95
CA PRO A 84 -12.95 19.96 -9.79
C PRO A 84 -12.69 18.45 -9.91
N ASN A 85 -13.72 17.67 -9.58
CA ASN A 85 -13.64 16.21 -9.65
C ASN A 85 -13.49 15.77 -11.11
N TRP A 86 -12.43 15.02 -11.42
CA TRP A 86 -12.24 14.41 -12.73
C TRP A 86 -12.66 12.95 -12.69
N ALA A 87 -13.83 12.67 -13.26
CA ALA A 87 -14.34 11.31 -13.47
C ALA A 87 -14.40 10.42 -12.21
N GLY A 88 -14.55 11.00 -11.01
CA GLY A 88 -14.58 10.24 -9.76
C GLY A 88 -13.22 9.88 -9.18
N LEU A 89 -12.15 10.56 -9.60
CA LEU A 89 -10.77 10.33 -9.12
C LEU A 89 -10.33 11.26 -7.99
N ASP A 90 -11.25 12.00 -7.36
CA ASP A 90 -10.91 12.81 -6.18
C ASP A 90 -10.14 11.96 -5.15
N GLY A 91 -9.11 12.54 -4.57
CA GLY A 91 -8.26 11.88 -3.58
C GLY A 91 -7.04 11.12 -4.14
N HIS A 92 -7.04 10.67 -5.41
CA HIS A 92 -5.92 9.86 -5.91
C HIS A 92 -4.58 10.61 -5.94
N VAL A 93 -4.58 11.91 -6.23
CA VAL A 93 -3.36 12.75 -6.24
C VAL A 93 -2.74 12.84 -4.84
N GLY A 94 -3.56 12.76 -3.78
CA GLY A 94 -3.08 12.88 -2.39
C GLY A 94 -2.01 11.87 -2.02
N GLY A 95 -2.18 10.61 -2.44
CA GLY A 95 -1.17 9.56 -2.19
C GLY A 95 0.15 9.83 -2.91
N HIS A 96 0.11 10.19 -4.19
CA HIS A 96 1.32 10.60 -4.94
C HIS A 96 2.02 11.81 -4.31
N TYR A 97 1.22 12.78 -3.87
CA TYR A 97 1.74 13.96 -3.20
C TYR A 97 2.45 13.59 -1.89
N LEU A 98 1.85 12.69 -1.10
CA LEU A 98 2.42 12.21 0.16
C LEU A 98 3.74 11.47 -0.05
N THR A 99 3.82 10.57 -1.06
CA THR A 99 5.08 9.94 -1.48
C THR A 99 6.14 10.99 -1.83
N ALA A 100 5.79 11.99 -2.62
CA ALA A 100 6.73 13.03 -3.05
C ALA A 100 7.23 13.86 -1.84
N LEU A 101 6.36 14.18 -0.88
CA LEU A 101 6.76 14.84 0.36
C LEU A 101 7.72 13.97 1.18
N ALA A 102 7.43 12.68 1.34
CA ALA A 102 8.25 11.75 2.09
C ALA A 102 9.66 11.62 1.51
N MET A 103 9.77 11.41 0.18
CA MET A 103 11.07 11.30 -0.50
C MET A 103 11.90 12.58 -0.37
N ASN A 104 11.28 13.76 -0.48
CA ASN A 104 11.99 15.02 -0.31
C ASN A 104 12.32 15.32 1.16
N ALA A 105 11.49 14.92 2.11
CA ALA A 105 11.78 15.00 3.53
C ALA A 105 12.97 14.12 3.92
N ALA A 106 13.05 12.91 3.38
CA ALA A 106 14.17 11.99 3.59
C ALA A 106 15.51 12.55 3.07
N THR A 107 15.48 13.39 2.03
CA THR A 107 16.66 14.09 1.49
C THR A 107 16.94 15.46 2.11
N GLY A 108 16.32 15.76 3.26
CA GLY A 108 16.62 16.93 4.10
C GLY A 108 15.74 18.16 3.86
N SER A 109 14.59 18.03 3.16
CA SER A 109 13.64 19.14 3.05
C SER A 109 12.72 19.19 4.27
N GLU A 110 13.03 20.12 5.21
CA GLU A 110 12.20 20.29 6.41
C GLU A 110 10.77 20.75 6.08
N ALA A 111 10.60 21.65 5.12
CA ALA A 111 9.27 22.09 4.69
C ALA A 111 8.41 20.96 4.11
N CYS A 112 9.02 19.95 3.43
CA CYS A 112 8.31 18.75 3.02
C CYS A 112 7.98 17.86 4.21
N ARG A 113 8.86 17.76 5.20
CA ARG A 113 8.63 16.99 6.44
C ARG A 113 7.44 17.55 7.22
N GLU A 114 7.45 18.84 7.55
CA GLU A 114 6.35 19.51 8.25
C GLU A 114 5.01 19.30 7.54
N ARG A 115 5.03 19.40 6.21
CA ARG A 115 3.83 19.22 5.38
C ARG A 115 3.35 17.77 5.36
N MET A 116 4.27 16.80 5.32
CA MET A 116 3.97 15.37 5.43
C MET A 116 3.34 15.04 6.79
N GLU A 117 3.90 15.55 7.88
CA GLU A 117 3.39 15.35 9.24
C GLU A 117 1.99 15.94 9.41
N TYR A 118 1.75 17.13 8.86
CA TYR A 118 0.41 17.72 8.83
C TYR A 118 -0.59 16.80 8.09
N TRP A 119 -0.21 16.26 6.94
CA TRP A 119 -1.05 15.30 6.20
C TRP A 119 -1.37 14.07 7.01
N ILE A 120 -0.37 13.44 7.63
CA ILE A 120 -0.57 12.23 8.46
C ILE A 120 -1.54 12.51 9.61
N SER A 121 -1.42 13.67 10.26
CA SER A 121 -2.33 14.09 11.32
C SER A 121 -3.78 14.23 10.83
N GLU A 122 -4.00 14.86 9.68
CA GLU A 122 -5.34 15.02 9.10
C GLU A 122 -5.92 13.68 8.62
N LEU A 123 -5.10 12.81 8.03
CA LEU A 123 -5.53 11.47 7.62
C LEU A 123 -5.91 10.59 8.83
N GLN A 124 -5.22 10.73 9.97
CA GLN A 124 -5.63 10.07 11.22
C GLN A 124 -7.04 10.53 11.66
N ARG A 125 -7.30 11.84 11.60
CA ARG A 125 -8.64 12.37 11.91
C ARG A 125 -9.71 11.80 10.98
N CYS A 126 -9.37 11.64 9.69
CA CYS A 126 -10.28 11.01 8.73
C CYS A 126 -10.54 9.54 9.05
N ALA A 127 -9.50 8.77 9.39
CA ALA A 127 -9.63 7.36 9.79
C ALA A 127 -10.51 7.20 11.03
N ASP A 128 -10.29 8.02 12.06
CA ASP A 128 -11.09 7.99 13.29
C ASP A 128 -12.56 8.34 13.02
N ALA A 129 -12.82 9.34 12.17
CA ALA A 129 -14.16 9.74 11.79
C ALA A 129 -14.87 8.66 10.96
N ASN A 130 -14.18 8.03 9.99
CA ASN A 130 -14.72 6.91 9.20
C ASN A 130 -15.10 5.73 10.09
N ALA A 131 -14.23 5.33 11.02
CA ALA A 131 -14.50 4.24 11.95
C ALA A 131 -15.75 4.52 12.83
N LYS A 132 -15.97 5.77 13.21
CA LYS A 132 -17.12 6.20 14.01
C LYS A 132 -18.40 6.31 13.17
N ASN A 133 -18.31 6.90 12.00
CA ASN A 133 -19.48 7.26 11.18
C ASN A 133 -19.98 6.06 10.34
N HIS A 134 -19.11 5.11 10.05
CA HIS A 134 -19.38 3.95 9.19
C HIS A 134 -18.92 2.64 9.83
N PRO A 135 -19.54 2.20 10.96
CA PRO A 135 -19.08 1.04 11.72
C PRO A 135 -19.08 -0.27 10.93
N GLU A 136 -19.89 -0.38 9.85
CA GLU A 136 -19.95 -1.60 9.03
C GLU A 136 -18.75 -1.75 8.09
N TRP A 137 -18.12 -0.65 7.64
CA TRP A 137 -17.05 -0.69 6.65
C TRP A 137 -15.92 0.32 6.88
N GLY A 138 -16.08 1.32 7.74
CA GLY A 138 -15.18 2.47 7.83
C GLY A 138 -13.95 2.28 8.72
N LYS A 139 -13.88 1.19 9.50
CA LYS A 139 -12.74 0.96 10.40
C LYS A 139 -11.46 0.73 9.59
N GLY A 140 -10.45 1.59 9.80
CA GLY A 140 -9.17 1.54 9.09
C GLY A 140 -9.19 2.23 7.73
N TYR A 141 -10.36 2.66 7.23
CA TYR A 141 -10.45 3.33 5.92
C TYR A 141 -9.92 4.77 5.98
N VAL A 142 -9.05 5.07 5.02
CA VAL A 142 -8.54 6.40 4.80
C VAL A 142 -8.42 6.68 3.29
N GLY A 143 -9.51 7.07 2.68
CA GLY A 143 -9.58 7.36 1.24
C GLY A 143 -10.46 8.56 0.94
N GLY A 144 -10.22 9.18 -0.22
CA GLY A 144 -11.01 10.31 -0.72
C GLY A 144 -11.89 9.96 -1.91
N VAL A 145 -12.27 8.67 -2.07
CA VAL A 145 -13.09 8.19 -3.20
C VAL A 145 -14.50 8.79 -3.11
N PRO A 146 -14.95 9.55 -4.09
CA PRO A 146 -16.27 10.19 -4.05
C PRO A 146 -17.41 9.18 -3.90
N GLY A 147 -18.23 9.37 -2.86
CA GLY A 147 -19.34 8.49 -2.55
C GLY A 147 -18.92 7.19 -1.85
N SER A 148 -17.85 7.24 -1.05
CA SER A 148 -17.27 6.11 -0.30
C SER A 148 -18.34 5.30 0.45
N ASP A 149 -19.27 5.95 1.15
CA ASP A 149 -20.33 5.23 1.91
C ASP A 149 -21.15 4.30 1.01
N ARG A 150 -21.66 4.80 -0.10
CA ARG A 150 -22.44 4.01 -1.05
C ARG A 150 -21.61 2.88 -1.67
N ILE A 151 -20.36 3.18 -2.05
CA ILE A 151 -19.47 2.24 -2.73
C ILE A 151 -19.13 1.08 -1.80
N TRP A 152 -18.60 1.36 -0.61
CA TRP A 152 -18.10 0.33 0.29
C TRP A 152 -19.22 -0.47 0.95
N SER A 153 -20.36 0.15 1.23
CA SER A 153 -21.58 -0.57 1.63
C SER A 153 -22.07 -1.55 0.55
N ALA A 154 -21.93 -1.18 -0.73
CA ALA A 154 -22.26 -2.07 -1.83
C ALA A 154 -21.25 -3.22 -1.97
N TYR A 155 -19.96 -2.95 -1.82
CA TYR A 155 -18.91 -3.98 -1.85
C TYR A 155 -19.07 -5.01 -0.74
N LYS A 156 -19.36 -4.60 0.50
CA LYS A 156 -19.67 -5.53 1.62
C LYS A 156 -20.82 -6.50 1.30
N LYS A 157 -21.75 -6.08 0.45
CA LYS A 157 -22.90 -6.88 -0.01
C LYS A 157 -22.64 -7.68 -1.29
N GLY A 158 -21.40 -7.67 -1.81
CA GLY A 158 -21.03 -8.35 -3.04
C GLY A 158 -21.47 -7.64 -4.34
N ASN A 159 -21.81 -6.36 -4.28
CA ASN A 159 -22.17 -5.52 -5.43
C ASN A 159 -20.96 -4.71 -5.91
N PHE A 160 -20.52 -4.93 -7.14
CA PHE A 160 -19.27 -4.36 -7.68
C PHE A 160 -19.47 -3.64 -9.02
N GLY A 161 -18.43 -2.86 -9.38
CA GLY A 161 -18.30 -2.24 -10.69
C GLY A 161 -19.32 -1.12 -10.94
N PRO A 162 -19.86 -1.01 -12.14
CA PRO A 162 -20.76 0.08 -12.51
C PRO A 162 -21.97 0.25 -11.58
N TYR A 163 -22.38 -0.82 -10.93
CA TYR A 163 -23.49 -0.84 -9.99
C TYR A 163 -23.20 -0.14 -8.67
N SER A 164 -21.92 -0.03 -8.27
CA SER A 164 -21.51 0.78 -7.12
C SER A 164 -21.38 2.27 -7.47
N GLY A 165 -21.40 2.62 -8.76
CA GLY A 165 -21.24 4.00 -9.26
C GLY A 165 -19.83 4.55 -9.11
N ALA A 166 -18.82 3.67 -8.92
CA ALA A 166 -17.42 4.02 -8.91
C ALA A 166 -16.74 3.45 -10.14
N TRP A 167 -15.92 4.27 -10.80
CA TRP A 167 -15.18 3.83 -11.98
C TRP A 167 -14.01 2.92 -11.58
N VAL A 168 -13.04 3.42 -10.82
CA VAL A 168 -11.79 2.71 -10.47
C VAL A 168 -11.41 2.94 -8.99
N PRO A 169 -12.24 2.52 -8.02
CA PRO A 169 -12.05 2.92 -6.63
C PRO A 169 -10.74 2.40 -6.03
N PHE A 170 -10.33 1.15 -6.30
CA PHE A 170 -9.06 0.61 -5.80
C PHE A 170 -7.84 1.24 -6.46
N TYR A 171 -7.92 1.67 -7.72
CA TYR A 171 -6.88 2.46 -8.36
C TYR A 171 -6.63 3.77 -7.59
N ASN A 172 -7.71 4.45 -7.20
CA ASN A 172 -7.63 5.66 -6.38
C ASN A 172 -6.96 5.36 -5.04
N LEU A 173 -7.45 4.35 -4.31
CA LEU A 173 -6.94 4.00 -2.98
C LEU A 173 -5.48 3.54 -2.99
N HIS A 174 -5.03 2.79 -4.00
CA HIS A 174 -3.66 2.31 -4.12
C HIS A 174 -2.63 3.43 -3.91
N LYS A 175 -2.91 4.64 -4.41
CA LYS A 175 -2.01 5.79 -4.27
C LYS A 175 -1.83 6.20 -2.81
N MET A 176 -2.91 6.12 -2.01
CA MET A 176 -2.84 6.45 -0.59
C MET A 176 -2.12 5.35 0.21
N TYR A 177 -2.34 4.07 -0.11
CA TYR A 177 -1.55 2.98 0.47
C TYR A 177 -0.05 3.20 0.26
N ALA A 178 0.36 3.47 -0.99
CA ALA A 178 1.76 3.73 -1.31
C ALA A 178 2.29 4.96 -0.57
N GLY A 179 1.53 6.06 -0.53
CA GLY A 179 1.94 7.29 0.16
C GLY A 179 2.16 7.09 1.67
N LEU A 180 1.27 6.36 2.34
CA LEU A 180 1.41 6.04 3.76
C LEU A 180 2.61 5.12 4.03
N ARG A 181 2.78 4.06 3.21
CA ARG A 181 3.95 3.18 3.26
C ARG A 181 5.25 3.97 3.13
N ASP A 182 5.32 4.86 2.15
CA ASP A 182 6.52 5.64 1.83
C ASP A 182 6.89 6.62 2.94
N CYS A 183 5.91 7.20 3.64
CA CYS A 183 6.16 8.04 4.82
C CYS A 183 6.85 7.26 5.95
N TRP A 184 6.55 5.99 6.12
CA TRP A 184 7.26 5.14 7.06
C TRP A 184 8.62 4.72 6.51
N VAL A 185 8.68 4.18 5.28
CA VAL A 185 9.91 3.63 4.70
C VAL A 185 11.02 4.69 4.60
N TYR A 186 10.67 5.88 4.13
CA TYR A 186 11.67 6.93 3.89
C TYR A 186 11.90 7.84 5.09
N CYS A 187 10.91 8.01 5.97
CA CYS A 187 10.98 8.97 7.07
C CYS A 187 10.82 8.35 8.47
N GLY A 188 10.59 7.05 8.59
CA GLY A 188 10.37 6.37 9.86
C GLY A 188 9.12 6.83 10.60
N ASN A 189 8.08 7.32 9.89
CA ASN A 189 6.87 7.82 10.51
C ASN A 189 5.96 6.68 10.98
N GLU A 190 5.99 6.38 12.28
CA GLU A 190 5.23 5.27 12.88
C GLU A 190 3.71 5.46 12.83
N GLN A 191 3.22 6.69 12.82
CA GLN A 191 1.79 6.95 12.65
C GLN A 191 1.33 6.62 11.22
N ALA A 192 2.14 6.92 10.22
CA ALA A 192 1.89 6.53 8.84
C ALA A 192 1.91 5.02 8.66
N LYS A 193 2.88 4.32 9.30
CA LYS A 193 2.91 2.84 9.33
C LYS A 193 1.62 2.27 9.89
N LYS A 194 1.17 2.81 11.04
CA LYS A 194 -0.08 2.36 11.66
C LYS A 194 -1.27 2.58 10.74
N LEU A 195 -1.41 3.76 10.15
CA LEU A 195 -2.49 4.05 9.19
C LEU A 195 -2.44 3.13 7.98
N PHE A 196 -1.26 2.85 7.45
CA PHE A 196 -1.06 1.91 6.34
C PHE A 196 -1.54 0.51 6.69
N LEU A 197 -1.15 -0.03 7.85
CA LEU A 197 -1.55 -1.36 8.28
C LEU A 197 -3.05 -1.44 8.62
N ASP A 198 -3.61 -0.44 9.29
CA ASP A 198 -5.05 -0.35 9.54
C ASP A 198 -5.83 -0.33 8.21
N PHE A 199 -5.29 0.35 7.19
CA PHE A 199 -5.92 0.41 5.88
C PHE A 199 -5.79 -0.93 5.12
N CYS A 200 -4.70 -1.67 5.30
CA CYS A 200 -4.58 -3.05 4.80
C CYS A 200 -5.58 -3.99 5.50
N ASP A 201 -5.76 -3.86 6.81
CA ASP A 201 -6.78 -4.60 7.56
C ASP A 201 -8.20 -4.26 7.09
N TRP A 202 -8.45 -3.00 6.72
CA TRP A 202 -9.71 -2.60 6.09
C TRP A 202 -9.96 -3.36 4.78
N ALA A 203 -8.97 -3.51 3.90
CA ALA A 203 -9.13 -4.25 2.64
C ALA A 203 -9.44 -5.75 2.89
N ILE A 204 -8.82 -6.35 3.92
CA ILE A 204 -9.12 -7.71 4.37
C ILE A 204 -10.56 -7.79 4.84
N ASP A 205 -10.99 -6.90 5.74
CA ASP A 205 -12.34 -6.89 6.30
C ASP A 205 -13.39 -6.64 5.21
N LEU A 206 -13.15 -5.69 4.30
CA LEU A 206 -14.05 -5.38 3.18
C LEU A 206 -14.34 -6.61 2.32
N THR A 207 -13.33 -7.46 2.11
CA THR A 207 -13.43 -8.61 1.20
C THR A 207 -13.63 -9.95 1.92
N SER A 208 -13.67 -9.97 3.25
CA SER A 208 -13.73 -11.20 4.06
C SER A 208 -14.98 -12.05 3.82
N GLY A 209 -16.12 -11.41 3.55
CA GLY A 209 -17.40 -12.09 3.25
C GLY A 209 -17.60 -12.44 1.77
N LEU A 210 -16.61 -12.17 0.90
CA LEU A 210 -16.71 -12.38 -0.55
C LEU A 210 -16.06 -13.70 -0.96
N THR A 211 -16.62 -14.37 -1.98
CA THR A 211 -15.95 -15.50 -2.62
C THR A 211 -14.77 -15.00 -3.47
N ASP A 212 -13.86 -15.92 -3.84
CA ASP A 212 -12.72 -15.57 -4.71
C ASP A 212 -13.18 -15.08 -6.09
N GLU A 213 -14.27 -15.65 -6.63
CA GLU A 213 -14.87 -15.19 -7.88
C GLU A 213 -15.48 -13.78 -7.75
N GLN A 214 -16.00 -13.44 -6.58
CA GLN A 214 -16.50 -12.10 -6.32
C GLN A 214 -15.36 -11.10 -6.23
N VAL A 215 -14.25 -11.45 -5.55
CA VAL A 215 -13.06 -10.60 -5.51
C VAL A 215 -12.48 -10.44 -6.93
N GLU A 216 -12.30 -11.54 -7.68
CA GLU A 216 -11.81 -11.49 -9.06
C GLU A 216 -12.63 -10.54 -9.94
N ARG A 217 -13.96 -10.52 -9.79
CA ARG A 217 -14.82 -9.58 -10.53
C ARG A 217 -14.54 -8.12 -10.19
N THR A 218 -14.11 -7.80 -8.96
CA THR A 218 -13.72 -6.42 -8.59
C THR A 218 -12.47 -5.96 -9.33
N LEU A 219 -11.60 -6.92 -9.71
CA LEU A 219 -10.32 -6.67 -10.35
C LEU A 219 -10.43 -6.47 -11.87
N HIS A 220 -11.61 -6.60 -12.46
CA HIS A 220 -11.83 -6.31 -13.88
C HIS A 220 -11.70 -4.83 -14.22
N THR A 221 -11.84 -3.93 -13.23
CA THR A 221 -11.53 -2.51 -13.37
C THR A 221 -10.06 -2.25 -12.97
N GLU A 222 -9.54 -1.05 -13.24
CA GLU A 222 -8.23 -0.66 -12.75
C GLU A 222 -8.19 -0.70 -11.23
N HIS A 223 -7.17 -1.33 -10.68
CA HIS A 223 -6.95 -1.42 -9.23
C HIS A 223 -5.50 -1.09 -8.81
N GLY A 224 -4.71 -0.55 -9.75
CA GLY A 224 -3.31 -0.19 -9.47
C GLY A 224 -2.49 -1.38 -9.00
N GLY A 225 -1.55 -1.12 -8.10
CA GLY A 225 -0.72 -2.11 -7.42
C GLY A 225 -1.28 -2.53 -6.06
N MET A 226 -2.58 -2.79 -5.93
CA MET A 226 -3.17 -3.24 -4.65
C MET A 226 -2.52 -4.51 -4.13
N ASN A 227 -2.16 -5.46 -5.01
CA ASN A 227 -1.44 -6.67 -4.64
C ASN A 227 -0.02 -6.38 -4.13
N GLU A 228 0.69 -5.39 -4.69
CA GLU A 228 2.01 -4.94 -4.23
C GLU A 228 1.96 -4.40 -2.80
N VAL A 229 1.11 -3.40 -2.54
CA VAL A 229 1.06 -2.75 -1.22
C VAL A 229 0.59 -3.68 -0.11
N LEU A 230 -0.26 -4.66 -0.43
CA LEU A 230 -0.67 -5.70 0.52
C LEU A 230 0.47 -6.71 0.78
N ALA A 231 1.27 -7.03 -0.25
CA ALA A 231 2.48 -7.84 -0.08
C ALA A 231 3.53 -7.11 0.78
N ASP A 232 3.67 -5.78 0.62
CA ASP A 232 4.52 -4.96 1.47
C ASP A 232 4.09 -4.98 2.95
N ALA A 233 2.79 -5.01 3.23
CA ALA A 233 2.31 -5.18 4.59
C ALA A 233 2.75 -6.52 5.20
N TYR A 234 2.83 -7.58 4.39
CA TYR A 234 3.42 -8.86 4.82
C TYR A 234 4.92 -8.70 5.09
N ALA A 235 5.67 -8.06 4.20
CA ALA A 235 7.11 -7.82 4.40
C ALA A 235 7.40 -7.05 5.70
N ILE A 236 6.55 -6.07 6.03
CA ILE A 236 6.69 -5.22 7.23
C ILE A 236 6.38 -6.00 8.52
N THR A 237 5.39 -6.89 8.49
CA THR A 237 4.82 -7.49 9.71
C THR A 237 5.15 -8.97 9.90
N GLY A 238 5.44 -9.70 8.81
CA GLY A 238 5.49 -11.16 8.80
C GLY A 238 4.11 -11.84 8.93
N ASP A 239 3.01 -11.09 9.01
CA ASP A 239 1.66 -11.65 9.18
C ASP A 239 1.12 -12.14 7.83
N LYS A 240 0.97 -13.45 7.73
CA LYS A 240 0.55 -14.15 6.51
C LYS A 240 -0.80 -13.69 5.95
N LYS A 241 -1.68 -13.12 6.79
CA LYS A 241 -2.98 -12.60 6.32
C LYS A 241 -2.83 -11.58 5.20
N TYR A 242 -1.75 -10.77 5.22
CA TYR A 242 -1.47 -9.76 4.19
C TYR A 242 -1.00 -10.40 2.88
N LEU A 243 -0.18 -11.46 2.95
CA LEU A 243 0.22 -12.21 1.75
C LEU A 243 -0.97 -12.92 1.12
N ASP A 244 -1.84 -13.53 1.94
CA ASP A 244 -3.03 -14.22 1.45
C ASP A 244 -3.99 -13.25 0.74
N VAL A 245 -4.21 -12.05 1.28
CA VAL A 245 -5.04 -11.04 0.61
C VAL A 245 -4.36 -10.44 -0.61
N ALA A 246 -3.03 -10.27 -0.61
CA ALA A 246 -2.27 -9.85 -1.79
C ALA A 246 -2.47 -10.84 -2.96
N LYS A 247 -2.40 -12.14 -2.70
CA LYS A 247 -2.71 -13.19 -3.68
C LYS A 247 -4.17 -13.14 -4.16
N ARG A 248 -5.13 -12.80 -3.29
CA ARG A 248 -6.53 -12.58 -3.69
C ARG A 248 -6.73 -11.36 -4.59
N PHE A 249 -5.91 -10.30 -4.41
CA PHE A 249 -5.89 -9.12 -5.27
C PHE A 249 -5.03 -9.30 -6.54
N SER A 250 -4.46 -10.47 -6.77
CA SER A 250 -3.75 -10.81 -8.00
C SER A 250 -4.73 -11.28 -9.08
N HIS A 251 -4.93 -10.41 -10.09
CA HIS A 251 -5.94 -10.59 -11.15
C HIS A 251 -5.65 -11.84 -12.00
N LYS A 252 -6.35 -12.93 -11.74
CA LYS A 252 -6.13 -14.24 -12.36
C LYS A 252 -6.29 -14.24 -13.88
N ARG A 253 -7.19 -13.41 -14.41
CA ARG A 253 -7.33 -13.22 -15.85
C ARG A 253 -6.04 -12.81 -16.55
N LEU A 254 -5.15 -12.08 -15.86
CA LEU A 254 -3.83 -11.72 -16.36
C LEU A 254 -2.77 -12.73 -15.91
N LEU A 255 -2.75 -13.08 -14.62
CA LEU A 255 -1.73 -13.92 -14.01
C LEU A 255 -1.67 -15.31 -14.64
N LEU A 256 -2.80 -16.04 -14.74
CA LEU A 256 -2.80 -17.43 -15.18
C LEU A 256 -2.28 -17.65 -16.62
N PRO A 257 -2.62 -16.81 -17.62
CA PRO A 257 -1.98 -16.93 -18.93
C PRO A 257 -0.48 -16.67 -18.90
N LEU A 258 -0.01 -15.68 -18.09
CA LEU A 258 1.42 -15.36 -17.97
C LEU A 258 2.22 -16.49 -17.32
N GLU A 259 1.68 -17.15 -16.27
CA GLU A 259 2.25 -18.37 -15.68
C GLU A 259 2.43 -19.49 -16.73
N GLN A 260 1.52 -19.59 -17.68
CA GLN A 260 1.60 -20.53 -18.80
C GLN A 260 2.47 -20.02 -19.96
N ARG A 261 3.14 -18.89 -19.82
CA ARG A 261 3.94 -18.21 -20.86
C ARG A 261 3.13 -17.89 -22.11
N GLN A 262 1.84 -17.60 -21.94
CA GLN A 262 0.94 -17.19 -23.00
C GLN A 262 0.82 -15.67 -22.98
N ASP A 263 1.17 -15.02 -24.09
CA ASP A 263 0.94 -13.58 -24.26
C ASP A 263 -0.56 -13.32 -24.42
N CYS A 264 -1.12 -12.58 -23.47
CA CYS A 264 -2.52 -12.17 -23.45
C CYS A 264 -2.68 -10.65 -23.42
N LEU A 265 -1.61 -9.89 -23.69
CA LEU A 265 -1.57 -8.43 -23.47
C LEU A 265 -2.12 -7.62 -24.64
N ASP A 266 -2.34 -8.24 -25.81
CA ASP A 266 -2.83 -7.52 -27.00
C ASP A 266 -4.18 -6.84 -26.72
N ASN A 267 -4.26 -5.56 -27.12
CA ASN A 267 -5.40 -4.67 -26.86
C ASN A 267 -5.70 -4.39 -25.36
N MET A 268 -4.83 -4.77 -24.44
CA MET A 268 -4.95 -4.39 -23.04
C MET A 268 -4.33 -3.01 -22.75
N HIS A 269 -4.99 -2.23 -21.91
CA HIS A 269 -4.49 -0.92 -21.51
C HIS A 269 -3.29 -1.06 -20.55
N ALA A 270 -2.10 -0.58 -20.96
CA ALA A 270 -0.85 -0.76 -20.22
C ALA A 270 -0.92 -0.22 -18.78
N ASN A 271 -1.49 0.96 -18.57
CA ASN A 271 -1.64 1.55 -17.22
C ASN A 271 -2.46 0.67 -16.27
N THR A 272 -3.39 -0.14 -16.81
CA THR A 272 -4.18 -1.09 -16.03
C THR A 272 -3.38 -2.35 -15.68
N GLN A 273 -2.45 -2.80 -16.55
CA GLN A 273 -1.81 -4.12 -16.40
C GLN A 273 -0.44 -4.05 -15.73
N VAL A 274 0.39 -3.06 -16.06
CA VAL A 274 1.77 -2.96 -15.54
C VAL A 274 1.86 -2.94 -14.01
N PRO A 275 1.03 -2.19 -13.27
CA PRO A 275 1.09 -2.21 -11.81
C PRO A 275 0.79 -3.58 -11.19
N LYS A 276 -0.01 -4.42 -11.86
CA LYS A 276 -0.32 -5.77 -11.39
C LYS A 276 0.89 -6.68 -11.44
N VAL A 277 1.69 -6.56 -12.51
CA VAL A 277 2.90 -7.38 -12.71
C VAL A 277 3.95 -7.05 -11.66
N VAL A 278 4.10 -5.77 -11.28
CA VAL A 278 4.97 -5.38 -10.16
C VAL A 278 4.56 -6.11 -8.86
N GLY A 279 3.26 -6.18 -8.60
CA GLY A 279 2.75 -6.90 -7.43
C GLY A 279 2.89 -8.43 -7.54
N PHE A 280 2.83 -9.03 -8.73
CA PHE A 280 3.11 -10.46 -8.92
C PHE A 280 4.55 -10.78 -8.53
N GLU A 281 5.51 -10.00 -9.05
CA GLU A 281 6.92 -10.14 -8.70
C GLU A 281 7.15 -9.96 -7.19
N ARG A 282 6.54 -8.95 -6.58
CA ARG A 282 6.66 -8.71 -5.14
C ARG A 282 6.14 -9.89 -4.30
N ILE A 283 5.05 -10.51 -4.71
CA ILE A 283 4.50 -11.71 -4.06
C ILE A 283 5.46 -12.89 -4.24
N SER A 284 6.01 -13.09 -5.44
CA SER A 284 6.99 -14.13 -5.75
C SER A 284 8.22 -14.00 -4.85
N GLU A 285 8.82 -12.82 -4.80
CA GLU A 285 9.98 -12.49 -3.97
C GLU A 285 9.76 -12.84 -2.48
N LEU A 286 8.57 -12.53 -1.95
CA LEU A 286 8.25 -12.71 -0.53
C LEU A 286 7.77 -14.12 -0.18
N SER A 287 7.20 -14.85 -1.13
CA SER A 287 6.63 -16.19 -0.91
C SER A 287 7.54 -17.32 -1.38
N GLY A 288 8.55 -17.04 -2.22
CA GLY A 288 9.33 -18.04 -2.91
C GLY A 288 8.55 -18.78 -4.00
N ASP A 289 7.42 -18.23 -4.44
CA ASP A 289 6.59 -18.77 -5.53
C ASP A 289 7.17 -18.27 -6.86
N GLU A 290 7.86 -19.13 -7.59
CA GLU A 290 8.57 -18.78 -8.85
C GLU A 290 7.66 -18.90 -10.10
N ALA A 291 6.42 -19.33 -9.95
CA ALA A 291 5.46 -19.42 -11.04
C ALA A 291 4.81 -18.08 -11.30
#